data_893368625938e3faf1757b0a2b424a06
#
_entry.id   893368625938e3faf1757b0a2b424a06
#
_cell.length_a   1.000
_cell.length_b   1.000
_cell.length_c   1.000
_cell.angle_alpha   90.00
_cell.angle_beta   90.00
_cell.angle_gamma   90.00
#
_symmetry.space_group_name_H-M   'P 1'
#
loop_
_entity.id
_entity.type
_entity.pdbx_description
1 polymer ?
#
loop_
_entity_poly.entity_id
_entity_poly.type
_entity_poly.pdbx_seq_one_letter_code
_entity_poly.pdbx_strand_id
1 'polypeptide(L)'
;MIHLNNKYLKLFVSTFQLSACTFGGGFVIIPLMRKKFVEELSWIEEQEMMDLTAIAQSSPGAIAVNASILVGYHVAGIPGALLTVLGTVLPPLIIISVISFFYQQFRDNGIVNMAMTGMLAGVAVVICDVVIHMTKTILQQKYALPVLVLAGSFIAVRFFNVNIM
;
A
#
# COMPACT_ATOMS: atom_id res chain seq x y z
N MET A 1 31.06 3.40 -14.69
CA MET A 1 30.02 2.43 -15.09
C MET A 1 29.59 1.47 -13.98
N ILE A 2 30.47 1.05 -13.07
CA ILE A 2 30.16 0.07 -11.99
C ILE A 2 29.19 0.63 -10.92
N HIS A 3 29.23 1.93 -10.63
CA HIS A 3 28.35 2.56 -9.62
C HIS A 3 26.86 2.64 -10.01
N LEU A 4 26.55 2.79 -11.29
CA LEU A 4 25.16 2.88 -11.78
C LEU A 4 24.44 1.54 -11.66
N ASN A 5 25.12 0.43 -11.99
CA ASN A 5 24.53 -0.90 -11.92
C ASN A 5 24.16 -1.31 -10.48
N ASN A 6 24.96 -0.84 -9.50
CA ASN A 6 24.70 -1.08 -8.09
C ASN A 6 23.49 -0.28 -7.56
N LYS A 7 23.23 0.93 -8.09
CA LYS A 7 22.08 1.76 -7.71
C LYS A 7 20.75 1.14 -8.17
N TYR A 8 20.67 0.71 -9.41
CA TYR A 8 19.46 0.06 -9.96
C TYR A 8 19.15 -1.26 -9.27
N LEU A 9 20.16 -2.10 -9.05
CA LEU A 9 19.98 -3.35 -8.31
C LEU A 9 19.54 -3.09 -6.87
N LYS A 10 20.14 -2.12 -6.20
CA LYS A 10 19.79 -1.75 -4.83
C LYS A 10 18.37 -1.19 -4.73
N LEU A 11 17.95 -0.40 -5.74
CA LEU A 11 16.59 0.13 -5.84
C LEU A 11 15.57 -1.02 -5.99
N PHE A 12 15.80 -1.95 -6.92
CA PHE A 12 14.96 -3.12 -7.12
C PHE A 12 14.87 -4.01 -5.87
N VAL A 13 16.02 -4.37 -5.29
CA VAL A 13 16.07 -5.23 -4.10
C VAL A 13 15.40 -4.57 -2.90
N SER A 14 15.59 -3.27 -2.71
CA SER A 14 14.93 -2.54 -1.62
C SER A 14 13.41 -2.56 -1.76
N THR A 15 12.87 -2.24 -2.93
CA THR A 15 11.42 -2.28 -3.16
C THR A 15 10.85 -3.69 -3.10
N PHE A 16 11.58 -4.69 -3.57
CA PHE A 16 11.21 -6.09 -3.47
C PHE A 16 11.12 -6.54 -2.00
N GLN A 17 12.13 -6.24 -1.18
CA GLN A 17 12.13 -6.57 0.25
C GLN A 17 11.01 -5.85 0.99
N LEU A 18 10.81 -4.57 0.72
CA LEU A 18 9.72 -3.79 1.32
C LEU A 18 8.37 -4.41 1.00
N SER A 19 8.12 -4.75 -0.26
CA SER A 19 6.86 -5.37 -0.68
C SER A 19 6.66 -6.77 -0.11
N ALA A 20 7.71 -7.59 -0.08
CA ALA A 20 7.65 -8.95 0.47
C ALA A 20 7.39 -8.99 1.98
N CYS A 21 7.90 -7.99 2.72
CA CYS A 21 7.80 -7.93 4.18
C CYS A 21 6.66 -7.04 4.67
N THR A 22 5.93 -6.36 3.78
CA THR A 22 4.83 -5.46 4.17
C THR A 22 3.51 -6.21 4.25
N PHE A 23 3.03 -6.41 5.45
CA PHE A 23 1.69 -6.90 5.74
C PHE A 23 0.83 -5.75 6.29
N GLY A 24 -0.37 -5.53 5.75
CA GLY A 24 -1.29 -4.50 6.26
C GLY A 24 -1.66 -3.39 5.27
N GLY A 25 -1.34 -3.55 3.99
CA GLY A 25 -1.79 -2.66 2.91
C GLY A 25 -0.87 -1.48 2.60
N GLY A 26 -1.31 -0.64 1.66
CA GLY A 26 -0.49 0.43 1.08
C GLY A 26 -0.06 1.52 2.05
N PHE A 27 -0.76 1.72 3.15
CA PHE A 27 -0.37 2.73 4.15
C PHE A 27 0.85 2.32 4.98
N VAL A 28 1.08 1.02 5.17
CA VAL A 28 2.21 0.51 5.97
C VAL A 28 3.53 0.60 5.18
N ILE A 29 3.48 0.51 3.86
CA ILE A 29 4.70 0.56 3.02
C ILE A 29 5.35 1.95 3.01
N ILE A 30 4.57 3.03 3.16
CA ILE A 30 5.08 4.41 3.11
C ILE A 30 6.10 4.70 4.22
N PRO A 31 5.81 4.44 5.52
CA PRO A 31 6.81 4.58 6.57
C PRO A 31 8.06 3.74 6.35
N LEU A 32 7.92 2.55 5.78
CA LEU A 32 9.04 1.67 5.47
C LEU A 32 9.88 2.19 4.31
N MET A 33 9.24 2.75 3.27
CA MET A 33 9.93 3.45 2.18
C MET A 33 10.68 4.69 2.68
N ARG A 34 10.05 5.50 3.53
CA ARG A 34 10.68 6.63 4.17
C ARG A 34 11.94 6.20 4.93
N LYS A 35 11.82 5.21 5.82
CA LYS A 35 12.96 4.66 6.54
C LYS A 35 14.07 4.21 5.60
N LYS A 36 13.72 3.50 4.51
CA LYS A 36 14.70 2.95 3.57
C LYS A 36 15.37 4.03 2.71
N PHE A 37 14.60 4.92 2.09
CA PHE A 37 15.10 5.84 1.07
C PHE A 37 15.57 7.20 1.64
N VAL A 38 15.01 7.62 2.77
CA VAL A 38 15.43 8.87 3.45
C VAL A 38 16.48 8.57 4.51
N GLU A 39 16.18 7.70 5.49
CA GLU A 39 17.05 7.52 6.66
C GLU A 39 18.26 6.62 6.36
N GLU A 40 18.07 5.46 5.70
CA GLU A 40 19.16 4.49 5.47
C GLU A 40 20.00 4.81 4.23
N LEU A 41 19.35 5.19 3.12
CA LEU A 41 20.02 5.41 1.84
C LEU A 41 20.33 6.89 1.55
N SER A 42 19.62 7.80 2.20
CA SER A 42 19.72 9.26 1.98
C SER A 42 19.63 9.63 0.48
N TRP A 43 18.73 8.96 -0.24
CA TRP A 43 18.50 9.20 -1.67
C TRP A 43 17.41 10.22 -1.94
N ILE A 44 16.55 10.46 -0.95
CA ILE A 44 15.40 11.37 -1.01
C ILE A 44 15.41 12.19 0.27
N GLU A 45 15.10 13.46 0.18
CA GLU A 45 14.92 14.32 1.34
C GLU A 45 13.57 14.07 2.02
N GLU A 46 13.47 14.39 3.31
CA GLU A 46 12.26 14.19 4.10
C GLU A 46 11.04 14.88 3.48
N GLN A 47 11.21 16.14 3.08
CA GLN A 47 10.14 16.94 2.48
C GLN A 47 9.70 16.37 1.14
N GLU A 48 10.64 15.96 0.31
CA GLU A 48 10.34 15.32 -0.98
C GLU A 48 9.59 14.00 -0.81
N MET A 49 9.97 13.19 0.17
CA MET A 49 9.25 11.94 0.45
C MET A 49 7.81 12.19 0.90
N MET A 50 7.56 13.25 1.65
CA MET A 50 6.20 13.66 2.04
C MET A 50 5.37 14.07 0.81
N ASP A 51 5.96 14.86 -0.10
CA ASP A 51 5.29 15.30 -1.33
C ASP A 51 4.97 14.11 -2.26
N LEU A 52 5.94 13.21 -2.47
CA LEU A 52 5.74 11.98 -3.25
C LEU A 52 4.63 11.11 -2.64
N THR A 53 4.58 11.03 -1.31
CA THR A 53 3.52 10.30 -0.59
C THR A 53 2.15 10.91 -0.82
N ALA A 54 2.02 12.23 -0.73
CA ALA A 54 0.76 12.94 -0.97
C ALA A 54 0.25 12.71 -2.42
N ILE A 55 1.15 12.75 -3.40
CA ILE A 55 0.81 12.46 -4.80
C ILE A 55 0.39 11.00 -4.97
N ALA A 56 1.12 10.05 -4.36
CA ALA A 56 0.78 8.63 -4.43
C ALA A 56 -0.60 8.32 -3.86
N GLN A 57 -0.97 8.97 -2.76
CA GLN A 57 -2.28 8.82 -2.11
C GLN A 57 -3.41 9.48 -2.89
N SER A 58 -3.13 10.55 -3.61
CA SER A 58 -4.12 11.26 -4.45
C SER A 58 -4.36 10.54 -5.78
N SER A 59 -3.47 9.64 -6.20
CA SER A 59 -3.57 8.92 -7.46
C SER A 59 -4.42 7.66 -7.31
N PRO A 60 -5.32 7.36 -8.29
CA PRO A 60 -6.11 6.14 -8.25
C PRO A 60 -5.20 4.91 -8.39
N GLY A 61 -5.51 3.83 -7.64
CA GLY A 61 -4.78 2.56 -7.68
C GLY A 61 -4.13 2.16 -6.36
N ALA A 62 -3.24 1.19 -6.41
CA ALA A 62 -2.54 0.68 -5.24
C ALA A 62 -1.48 1.69 -4.78
N ILE A 63 -1.65 2.25 -3.58
CA ILE A 63 -0.74 3.26 -3.00
C ILE A 63 0.72 2.77 -3.01
N ALA A 64 0.95 1.50 -2.71
CA ALA A 64 2.29 0.90 -2.72
C ALA A 64 2.96 0.98 -4.11
N VAL A 65 2.21 0.72 -5.17
CA VAL A 65 2.70 0.79 -6.55
C VAL A 65 2.91 2.25 -6.96
N ASN A 66 1.94 3.13 -6.68
CA ASN A 66 2.05 4.56 -6.98
C ASN A 66 3.27 5.18 -6.28
N ALA A 67 3.46 4.91 -5.00
CA ALA A 67 4.63 5.39 -4.25
C ALA A 67 5.94 4.83 -4.82
N SER A 68 5.97 3.55 -5.20
CA SER A 68 7.15 2.93 -5.81
C SER A 68 7.52 3.58 -7.15
N ILE A 69 6.53 3.90 -7.99
CA ILE A 69 6.75 4.61 -9.26
C ILE A 69 7.41 5.96 -8.99
N LEU A 70 6.84 6.74 -8.09
CA LEU A 70 7.31 8.10 -7.81
C LEU A 70 8.72 8.09 -7.20
N VAL A 71 8.96 7.24 -6.21
CA VAL A 71 10.29 7.05 -5.60
C VAL A 71 11.30 6.58 -6.65
N GLY A 72 10.96 5.59 -7.46
CA GLY A 72 11.82 5.08 -8.51
C GLY A 72 12.15 6.13 -9.57
N TYR A 73 11.15 6.90 -9.98
CA TYR A 73 11.32 8.00 -10.93
C TYR A 73 12.20 9.12 -10.38
N HIS A 74 11.97 9.51 -9.13
CA HIS A 74 12.78 10.53 -8.46
C HIS A 74 14.26 10.13 -8.35
N VAL A 75 14.52 8.88 -7.99
CA VAL A 75 15.89 8.37 -7.77
C VAL A 75 16.65 8.11 -9.06
N ALA A 76 16.00 7.55 -10.10
CA ALA A 76 16.69 7.06 -11.29
C ALA A 76 15.90 7.24 -12.61
N GLY A 77 14.93 8.16 -12.65
CA GLY A 77 14.11 8.43 -13.83
C GLY A 77 13.23 7.25 -14.26
N ILE A 78 12.89 7.19 -15.53
CA ILE A 78 12.01 6.15 -16.10
C ILE A 78 12.51 4.73 -15.80
N PRO A 79 13.80 4.37 -16.01
CA PRO A 79 14.28 3.03 -15.69
C PRO A 79 14.18 2.71 -14.19
N GLY A 80 14.36 3.71 -13.33
CA GLY A 80 14.13 3.55 -11.88
C GLY A 80 12.69 3.22 -11.56
N ALA A 81 11.73 3.93 -12.14
CA ALA A 81 10.31 3.67 -11.98
C ALA A 81 9.90 2.26 -12.42
N LEU A 82 10.39 1.79 -13.57
CA LEU A 82 10.13 0.44 -14.05
C LEU A 82 10.66 -0.63 -13.10
N LEU A 83 11.89 -0.46 -12.61
CA LEU A 83 12.51 -1.40 -11.67
C LEU A 83 11.79 -1.45 -10.31
N THR A 84 11.37 -0.31 -9.79
CA THR A 84 10.63 -0.26 -8.52
C THR A 84 9.24 -0.86 -8.62
N VAL A 85 8.54 -0.66 -9.74
CA VAL A 85 7.25 -1.32 -10.02
C VAL A 85 7.43 -2.83 -10.06
N LEU A 86 8.41 -3.32 -10.81
CA LEU A 86 8.72 -4.76 -10.87
C LEU A 86 9.06 -5.30 -9.48
N GLY A 87 9.92 -4.60 -8.72
CA GLY A 87 10.25 -4.98 -7.35
C GLY A 87 9.04 -5.03 -6.42
N THR A 88 8.09 -4.12 -6.59
CA THR A 88 6.90 -4.05 -5.73
C THR A 88 5.84 -5.09 -6.11
N VAL A 89 5.67 -5.39 -7.40
CA VAL A 89 4.62 -6.30 -7.91
C VAL A 89 5.04 -7.76 -7.86
N LEU A 90 6.32 -8.07 -8.06
CA LEU A 90 6.81 -9.45 -8.11
C LEU A 90 6.54 -10.27 -6.84
N PRO A 91 6.81 -9.78 -5.61
CA PRO A 91 6.58 -10.58 -4.40
C PRO A 91 5.12 -11.05 -4.26
N PRO A 92 4.10 -10.18 -4.28
CA PRO A 92 2.72 -10.61 -4.17
C PRO A 92 2.29 -11.50 -5.35
N LEU A 93 2.80 -11.24 -6.56
CA LEU A 93 2.51 -12.06 -7.73
C LEU A 93 3.05 -13.49 -7.58
N ILE A 94 4.30 -13.64 -7.11
CA ILE A 94 4.91 -14.96 -6.84
C ILE A 94 4.11 -15.69 -5.76
N ILE A 95 3.79 -15.01 -4.65
CA ILE A 95 3.05 -15.61 -3.53
C ILE A 95 1.67 -16.11 -4.00
N ILE A 96 0.92 -15.27 -4.72
CA ILE A 96 -0.41 -15.64 -5.22
C ILE A 96 -0.31 -16.76 -6.25
N SER A 97 0.70 -16.75 -7.12
CA SER A 97 0.91 -17.82 -8.12
C SER A 97 1.20 -19.15 -7.46
N VAL A 98 2.05 -19.17 -6.43
CA VAL A 98 2.36 -20.39 -5.66
C VAL A 98 1.11 -20.90 -4.95
N ILE A 99 0.37 -20.03 -4.27
CA ILE A 99 -0.89 -20.40 -3.59
C ILE A 99 -1.92 -20.92 -4.60
N SER A 100 -2.02 -20.30 -5.78
CA SER A 100 -2.95 -20.72 -6.84
C SER A 100 -2.64 -22.12 -7.35
N PHE A 101 -1.35 -22.48 -7.48
CA PHE A 101 -0.93 -23.82 -7.91
C PHE A 101 -1.38 -24.92 -6.92
N PHE A 102 -1.34 -24.62 -5.63
CA PHE A 102 -1.77 -25.53 -4.58
C PHE A 102 -3.21 -25.32 -4.13
N TYR A 103 -3.97 -24.47 -4.82
CA TYR A 103 -5.29 -24.00 -4.37
C TYR A 103 -6.28 -25.15 -4.09
N GLN A 104 -6.31 -26.19 -4.92
CA GLN A 104 -7.22 -27.32 -4.72
C GLN A 104 -6.93 -28.09 -3.42
N GLN A 105 -5.66 -28.27 -3.08
CA GLN A 105 -5.26 -28.95 -1.85
C GLN A 105 -5.50 -28.06 -0.61
N PHE A 106 -5.39 -26.74 -0.76
CA PHE A 106 -5.67 -25.78 0.31
C PHE A 106 -7.17 -25.63 0.58
N ARG A 107 -7.97 -25.61 -0.47
CA ARG A 107 -9.42 -25.37 -0.38
C ARG A 107 -10.15 -26.47 0.40
N ASP A 108 -9.72 -27.73 0.26
CA ASP A 108 -10.38 -28.89 0.88
C ASP A 108 -9.82 -29.22 2.28
N ASN A 109 -8.80 -28.48 2.73
CA ASN A 109 -8.21 -28.68 4.04
C ASN A 109 -8.90 -27.82 5.11
N GLY A 110 -9.56 -28.49 6.09
CA GLY A 110 -10.32 -27.82 7.15
C GLY A 110 -9.46 -26.88 8.02
N ILE A 111 -8.18 -27.19 8.23
CA ILE A 111 -7.27 -26.34 9.02
C ILE A 111 -6.98 -25.04 8.27
N VAL A 112 -6.74 -25.11 6.97
CA VAL A 112 -6.52 -23.94 6.12
C VAL A 112 -7.77 -23.06 6.08
N ASN A 113 -8.94 -23.66 5.97
CA ASN A 113 -10.21 -22.94 5.94
C ASN A 113 -10.49 -22.22 7.25
N MET A 114 -10.18 -22.84 8.40
CA MET A 114 -10.25 -22.18 9.70
C MET A 114 -9.25 -21.02 9.81
N ALA A 115 -8.01 -21.21 9.35
CA ALA A 115 -7.00 -20.14 9.35
C ALA A 115 -7.40 -18.96 8.46
N MET A 116 -7.94 -19.23 7.26
CA MET A 116 -8.42 -18.17 6.36
C MET A 116 -9.61 -17.42 6.95
N THR A 117 -10.54 -18.11 7.60
CA THR A 117 -11.67 -17.47 8.30
C THR A 117 -11.19 -16.58 9.43
N GLY A 118 -10.19 -17.02 10.20
CA GLY A 118 -9.55 -16.22 11.24
C GLY A 118 -8.85 -14.97 10.66
N MET A 119 -8.15 -15.11 9.53
CA MET A 119 -7.52 -13.97 8.85
C MET A 119 -8.55 -12.96 8.33
N LEU A 120 -9.67 -13.42 7.77
CA LEU A 120 -10.78 -12.56 7.34
C LEU A 120 -11.39 -11.78 8.51
N ALA A 121 -11.56 -12.43 9.66
CA ALA A 121 -11.99 -11.76 10.88
C ALA A 121 -10.99 -10.69 11.33
N GLY A 122 -9.68 -10.99 11.28
CA GLY A 122 -8.62 -10.03 11.57
C GLY A 122 -8.65 -8.82 10.64
N VAL A 123 -8.83 -9.03 9.34
CA VAL A 123 -8.97 -7.94 8.35
C VAL A 123 -10.19 -7.07 8.65
N ALA A 124 -11.33 -7.68 9.00
CA ALA A 124 -12.52 -6.93 9.38
C ALA A 124 -12.29 -6.04 10.61
N VAL A 125 -11.57 -6.54 11.62
CA VAL A 125 -11.19 -5.74 12.80
C VAL A 125 -10.31 -4.56 12.42
N VAL A 126 -9.31 -4.76 11.57
CA VAL A 126 -8.42 -3.67 11.10
C VAL A 126 -9.21 -2.61 10.34
N ILE A 127 -10.13 -3.02 9.46
CA ILE A 127 -10.99 -2.08 8.74
C ILE A 127 -11.85 -1.27 9.72
N CYS A 128 -12.46 -1.92 10.71
CA CYS A 128 -13.25 -1.24 11.75
C CYS A 128 -12.38 -0.26 12.54
N ASP A 129 -11.18 -0.65 12.93
CA ASP A 129 -10.26 0.22 13.68
C ASP A 129 -9.89 1.47 12.88
N VAL A 130 -9.53 1.31 11.61
CA VAL A 130 -9.24 2.43 10.69
C VAL A 130 -10.44 3.37 10.57
N VAL A 131 -11.64 2.83 10.35
CA VAL A 131 -12.87 3.63 10.23
C VAL A 131 -13.14 4.40 11.52
N ILE A 132 -13.02 3.76 12.68
CA ILE A 132 -13.22 4.40 13.99
C ILE A 132 -12.18 5.50 14.20
N HIS A 133 -10.92 5.24 13.89
CA HIS A 133 -9.84 6.20 14.06
C HIS A 133 -10.02 7.42 13.15
N MET A 134 -10.32 7.21 11.87
CA MET A 134 -10.59 8.30 10.93
C MET A 134 -11.83 9.10 11.33
N THR A 135 -12.89 8.44 11.76
CA THR A 135 -14.12 9.13 12.25
C THR A 135 -13.84 9.97 13.49
N LYS A 136 -13.08 9.46 14.46
CA LYS A 136 -12.66 10.24 15.64
C LYS A 136 -11.86 11.47 15.24
N THR A 137 -10.92 11.34 14.31
CA THR A 137 -10.10 12.46 13.83
C THR A 137 -10.97 13.56 13.19
N ILE A 138 -11.95 13.17 12.38
CA ILE A 138 -12.88 14.11 11.75
C ILE A 138 -13.76 14.82 12.81
N LEU A 139 -14.26 14.08 13.79
CA LEU A 139 -15.08 14.63 14.86
C LEU A 139 -14.31 15.61 15.78
N GLN A 140 -13.02 15.36 15.98
CA GLN A 140 -12.15 16.23 16.79
C GLN A 140 -11.86 17.59 16.13
N GLN A 141 -11.93 17.68 14.81
CA GLN A 141 -11.68 18.92 14.08
C GLN A 141 -12.74 20.00 14.26
N LYS A 142 -13.85 19.73 14.98
CA LYS A 142 -14.95 20.69 15.29
C LYS A 142 -15.57 21.43 14.10
N TYR A 143 -15.27 21.01 12.87
CA TYR A 143 -15.91 21.57 11.68
C TYR A 143 -17.14 20.74 11.32
N ALA A 144 -18.27 21.40 11.13
CA ALA A 144 -19.53 20.71 10.77
C ALA A 144 -19.50 20.14 9.36
N LEU A 145 -18.74 20.74 8.46
CA LEU A 145 -18.69 20.39 7.04
C LEU A 145 -18.18 18.97 6.76
N PRO A 146 -17.06 18.49 7.34
CA PRO A 146 -16.61 17.10 7.17
C PRO A 146 -17.60 16.07 7.71
N VAL A 147 -18.29 16.37 8.80
CA VAL A 147 -19.31 15.48 9.39
C VAL A 147 -20.53 15.38 8.48
N LEU A 148 -20.98 16.50 7.90
CA LEU A 148 -22.08 16.51 6.93
C LEU A 148 -21.73 15.75 5.65
N VAL A 149 -20.51 15.90 5.14
CA VAL A 149 -20.04 15.15 3.97
C VAL A 149 -19.99 13.65 4.26
N LEU A 150 -19.49 13.25 5.43
CA LEU A 150 -19.40 11.84 5.83
C LEU A 150 -20.81 11.21 5.95
N ALA A 151 -21.73 11.90 6.63
CA ALA A 151 -23.12 11.47 6.76
C ALA A 151 -23.84 11.44 5.40
N GLY A 152 -23.66 12.47 4.58
CA GLY A 152 -24.25 12.55 3.23
C GLY A 152 -23.73 11.44 2.30
N SER A 153 -22.43 11.16 2.32
CA SER A 153 -21.83 10.07 1.55
C SER A 153 -22.36 8.71 2.00
N PHE A 154 -22.48 8.48 3.30
CA PHE A 154 -23.03 7.24 3.83
C PHE A 154 -24.49 7.02 3.40
N ILE A 155 -25.33 8.06 3.47
CA ILE A 155 -26.73 8.01 3.03
C ILE A 155 -26.79 7.77 1.51
N ALA A 156 -25.98 8.49 0.73
CA ALA A 156 -25.95 8.36 -0.72
C ALA A 156 -25.59 6.92 -1.16
N VAL A 157 -24.55 6.35 -0.56
CA VAL A 157 -24.13 4.97 -0.88
C VAL A 157 -25.18 3.94 -0.43
N ARG A 158 -25.78 4.15 0.77
CA ARG A 158 -26.71 3.16 1.34
C ARG A 158 -28.09 3.16 0.66
N PHE A 159 -28.58 4.34 0.24
CA PHE A 159 -29.95 4.48 -0.29
C PHE A 159 -30.00 4.63 -1.81
N PHE A 160 -28.99 5.22 -2.44
CA PHE A 160 -29.00 5.49 -3.87
C PHE A 160 -28.13 4.53 -4.69
N ASN A 161 -27.49 3.53 -4.06
CA ASN A 161 -26.59 2.58 -4.74
C ASN A 161 -25.60 3.26 -5.70
N VAL A 162 -25.14 4.45 -5.34
CA VAL A 162 -24.20 5.22 -6.16
C VAL A 162 -22.89 4.44 -6.24
N ASN A 163 -22.51 4.06 -7.44
CA ASN A 163 -21.26 3.38 -7.70
C ASN A 163 -20.10 4.36 -7.40
N ILE A 164 -19.19 3.97 -6.50
CA ILE A 164 -18.09 4.82 -6.02
C ILE A 164 -16.90 4.83 -7.01
N MET A 165 -17.08 4.36 -8.24
CA MET A 165 -16.07 4.48 -9.30
C MET A 165 -16.28 5.76 -10.09
#